data_0c38e4a2a5adf59cba94cbccbca477e2
#
_entry.id   0c38e4a2a5adf59cba94cbccbca477e2
#
_cell.length_a   1.000
_cell.length_b   1.000
_cell.length_c   1.000
_cell.angle_alpha   90.00
_cell.angle_beta   90.00
_cell.angle_gamma   90.00
#
_symmetry.space_group_name_H-M   'P 1'
#
loop_
_entity.id
_entity.type
_entity.pdbx_description
1 polymer ?
#
loop_
_entity_poly.entity_id
_entity_poly.type
_entity_poly.pdbx_seq_one_letter_code
_entity_poly.pdbx_strand_id
1 'polypeptide(L)'
;MCGINLQVWKDSSCSVCRETFSEERRNLRRRGPDACESVELDGDYHSIYLHASVLQMRQDLIPQPVHLDDDRKSYLCWNGEAYQTVEQPNGWNYDKPDTLLVANQLRTMFELGEIDDGTREEIFQGEIAKIFGGFYNAEFAFLIVTPHGVYYGRDEWGRRSLLRWECDQCNSFQIASTAEAYATDKQHGSWREIQPGLVHLSSWGSTAKKLPSIPFPSTSFESNLRSLPSTIPPTPPDVSDLLWKASIELESHLRHAVSIRLDHIRSSAVLFSGGLDSAIVAALAASQSNHPLTLYNVSFGPSYEKSADRKAALITFRALQERYSNINYKDIIVDWEDICKHEPHIRTLLQPKTTLMDINIATALWFASRGSKSNTEEEASDRPRVLLLGMGADELTGGYGRHRKAFERGGWEELEKELEMDQLRFWERNLGRDDRICADHGKEARFPFLDAHVVRFLKGLPLNLVCDFSLPPGQGDKRILRLVASRLGLGHASGLVKRAIQFGSRISHLSDAKRFGSRRKAKGEATVKAKN
;
A
#
# COMPACT_ATOMS: atom_id res chain seq x y z
N MET A 1 -9.78 0.54 -5.89
CA MET A 1 -8.86 1.66 -5.63
C MET A 1 -9.13 2.79 -6.58
N CYS A 2 -9.41 3.97 -6.04
CA CYS A 2 -9.63 5.15 -6.86
C CYS A 2 -8.29 5.80 -7.24
N GLY A 3 -8.29 6.56 -8.31
CA GLY A 3 -7.25 7.50 -8.62
C GLY A 3 -7.71 8.90 -8.26
N ILE A 4 -6.95 9.65 -7.48
CA ILE A 4 -7.24 11.04 -7.15
C ILE A 4 -6.10 11.93 -7.64
N ASN A 5 -6.45 13.10 -8.17
CA ASN A 5 -5.48 14.05 -8.72
C ASN A 5 -6.00 15.47 -8.59
N LEU A 6 -5.15 16.33 -8.08
CA LEU A 6 -5.33 17.78 -8.02
C LEU A 6 -4.16 18.43 -8.74
N GLN A 7 -4.45 19.36 -9.62
CA GLN A 7 -3.47 20.24 -10.25
C GLN A 7 -3.82 21.69 -9.94
N VAL A 8 -2.83 22.44 -9.53
CA VAL A 8 -2.94 23.85 -9.21
C VAL A 8 -1.90 24.61 -10.00
N TRP A 9 -2.34 25.46 -10.91
CA TRP A 9 -1.44 26.36 -11.60
C TRP A 9 -1.82 27.80 -11.32
N LYS A 10 -0.81 28.62 -11.21
CA LYS A 10 -0.94 30.06 -10.99
C LYS A 10 -0.97 30.79 -12.34
N ASP A 11 -1.52 32.00 -12.38
CA ASP A 11 -1.57 32.81 -13.59
C ASP A 11 -0.20 33.06 -14.22
N SER A 12 0.85 33.10 -13.38
CA SER A 12 2.26 33.19 -13.78
C SER A 12 2.88 31.85 -14.19
N SER A 13 2.06 30.83 -14.50
CA SER A 13 2.56 29.49 -14.84
C SER A 13 3.49 29.51 -16.04
N CYS A 14 4.59 28.76 -15.95
CA CYS A 14 5.49 28.56 -17.08
C CYS A 14 4.82 27.69 -18.17
N SER A 15 5.27 27.82 -19.41
CA SER A 15 4.73 27.07 -20.56
C SER A 15 4.73 25.54 -20.31
N VAL A 16 5.78 25.04 -19.65
CA VAL A 16 5.90 23.61 -19.31
C VAL A 16 4.75 23.14 -18.43
N CYS A 17 4.36 23.89 -17.39
CA CYS A 17 3.23 23.53 -16.54
C CYS A 17 1.91 23.51 -17.33
N ARG A 18 1.69 24.48 -18.21
CA ARG A 18 0.47 24.55 -19.03
C ARG A 18 0.35 23.35 -19.98
N GLU A 19 1.43 22.98 -20.64
CA GLU A 19 1.47 21.81 -21.53
C GLU A 19 1.30 20.51 -20.72
N THR A 20 2.03 20.36 -19.62
CA THR A 20 2.03 19.17 -18.78
C THR A 20 0.67 18.86 -18.18
N PHE A 21 -0.07 19.88 -17.75
CA PHE A 21 -1.36 19.69 -17.07
C PHE A 21 -2.54 19.47 -18.05
N SER A 22 -2.34 19.72 -19.34
CA SER A 22 -3.36 19.47 -20.37
C SER A 22 -3.42 18.03 -20.88
N GLU A 23 -2.42 17.19 -20.56
CA GLU A 23 -2.33 15.83 -21.08
C GLU A 23 -3.32 14.84 -20.44
N GLU A 24 -3.63 13.81 -21.21
CA GLU A 24 -4.53 12.72 -20.82
C GLU A 24 -4.00 11.93 -19.62
N ARG A 25 -4.82 11.75 -18.58
CA ARG A 25 -4.43 11.08 -17.33
C ARG A 25 -4.63 9.59 -17.40
N ARG A 26 -3.85 8.92 -18.25
CA ARG A 26 -4.00 7.49 -18.52
C ARG A 26 -3.74 6.61 -17.31
N ASN A 27 -2.71 6.93 -16.53
CA ASN A 27 -2.35 6.14 -15.35
C ASN A 27 -3.42 6.23 -14.26
N LEU A 28 -4.00 7.42 -14.09
CA LEU A 28 -5.06 7.62 -13.12
C LEU A 28 -6.32 6.82 -13.50
N ARG A 29 -6.74 6.87 -14.77
CA ARG A 29 -7.91 6.12 -15.27
C ARG A 29 -7.75 4.60 -15.15
N ARG A 30 -6.52 4.08 -15.26
CA ARG A 30 -6.24 2.64 -15.09
C ARG A 30 -6.48 2.15 -13.67
N ARG A 31 -6.36 3.04 -12.67
CA ARG A 31 -6.63 2.71 -11.26
C ARG A 31 -8.12 2.53 -11.00
N GLY A 32 -8.96 3.36 -11.60
CA GLY A 32 -10.41 3.38 -11.39
C GLY A 32 -11.16 3.39 -12.72
N PRO A 33 -11.38 2.22 -13.34
CA PRO A 33 -11.96 2.16 -14.69
C PRO A 33 -13.49 2.32 -14.70
N ASP A 34 -14.19 2.32 -13.56
CA ASP A 34 -15.65 2.24 -13.51
C ASP A 34 -16.33 3.62 -13.65
N ALA A 35 -15.70 4.70 -13.17
CA ALA A 35 -16.12 6.08 -13.39
C ALA A 35 -14.92 7.03 -13.43
N CYS A 36 -15.08 8.17 -14.09
CA CYS A 36 -14.02 9.15 -14.22
C CYS A 36 -14.63 10.54 -14.41
N GLU A 37 -14.49 11.40 -13.43
CA GLU A 37 -15.03 12.77 -13.48
C GLU A 37 -13.96 13.80 -13.13
N SER A 38 -14.22 15.04 -13.55
CA SER A 38 -13.33 16.18 -13.33
C SER A 38 -14.13 17.42 -12.99
N VAL A 39 -13.55 18.27 -12.17
CA VAL A 39 -14.06 19.59 -11.82
C VAL A 39 -12.95 20.60 -12.05
N GLU A 40 -13.29 21.70 -12.72
CA GLU A 40 -12.42 22.86 -12.91
C GLU A 40 -12.95 24.00 -12.06
N LEU A 41 -12.08 24.63 -11.28
CA LEU A 41 -12.40 25.74 -10.39
C LEU A 41 -11.43 26.87 -10.68
N ASP A 42 -11.96 28.03 -11.01
CA ASP A 42 -11.20 29.24 -11.19
C ASP A 42 -11.19 30.07 -9.90
N GLY A 43 -10.03 30.42 -9.43
CA GLY A 43 -9.81 31.38 -8.35
C GLY A 43 -9.16 32.66 -8.88
N ASP A 44 -9.10 33.69 -8.04
CA ASP A 44 -8.60 35.03 -8.42
C ASP A 44 -7.15 35.02 -8.94
N TYR A 45 -6.32 34.02 -8.56
CA TYR A 45 -4.88 33.98 -8.88
C TYR A 45 -4.41 32.57 -9.30
N HIS A 46 -5.32 31.62 -9.48
CA HIS A 46 -4.98 30.23 -9.79
C HIS A 46 -6.16 29.49 -10.38
N SER A 47 -5.88 28.53 -11.25
CA SER A 47 -6.85 27.56 -11.71
C SER A 47 -6.58 26.20 -11.05
N ILE A 48 -7.64 25.54 -10.61
CA ILE A 48 -7.60 24.22 -9.97
C ILE A 48 -8.29 23.23 -10.88
N TYR A 49 -7.63 22.14 -11.13
CA TYR A 49 -8.20 21.01 -11.84
C TYR A 49 -8.20 19.78 -10.93
N LEU A 50 -9.39 19.37 -10.53
CA LEU A 50 -9.60 18.21 -9.67
C LEU A 50 -10.16 17.05 -10.50
N HIS A 51 -9.53 15.89 -10.41
CA HIS A 51 -9.90 14.73 -11.19
C HIS A 51 -9.88 13.47 -10.33
N ALA A 52 -10.91 12.63 -10.47
CA ALA A 52 -10.97 11.35 -9.82
C ALA A 52 -11.41 10.24 -10.78
N SER A 53 -10.83 9.07 -10.58
CA SER A 53 -11.26 7.82 -11.22
C SER A 53 -11.64 6.81 -10.16
N VAL A 54 -12.72 6.08 -10.34
CA VAL A 54 -13.33 5.23 -9.33
C VAL A 54 -13.22 3.76 -9.72
N LEU A 55 -12.71 2.94 -8.80
CA LEU A 55 -12.86 1.49 -8.81
C LEU A 55 -13.95 1.12 -7.81
N GLN A 56 -15.10 0.70 -8.30
CA GLN A 56 -16.23 0.29 -7.47
C GLN A 56 -15.93 -1.06 -6.81
N MET A 57 -15.93 -1.06 -5.49
CA MET A 57 -15.66 -2.26 -4.69
C MET A 57 -16.88 -2.75 -3.93
N ARG A 58 -17.74 -1.83 -3.49
CA ARG A 58 -18.95 -2.10 -2.73
C ARG A 58 -20.15 -1.47 -3.42
N GLN A 59 -21.31 -2.11 -3.31
CA GLN A 59 -22.65 -1.67 -3.70
C GLN A 59 -22.74 -0.61 -4.84
N ASP A 60 -23.19 0.61 -4.53
CA ASP A 60 -23.46 1.64 -5.53
C ASP A 60 -22.19 2.38 -5.93
N LEU A 61 -22.05 2.65 -7.22
CA LEU A 61 -21.00 3.49 -7.76
C LEU A 61 -21.21 4.93 -7.28
N ILE A 62 -20.25 5.45 -6.55
CA ILE A 62 -20.21 6.85 -6.14
C ILE A 62 -19.21 7.59 -7.02
N PRO A 63 -19.67 8.39 -7.99
CA PRO A 63 -18.78 9.25 -8.76
C PRO A 63 -18.04 10.23 -7.85
N GLN A 64 -16.81 10.55 -8.23
CA GLN A 64 -15.95 11.48 -7.52
C GLN A 64 -15.35 12.47 -8.52
N PRO A 65 -15.13 13.74 -8.14
CA PRO A 65 -15.18 14.35 -6.80
C PRO A 65 -16.59 14.50 -6.21
N VAL A 66 -16.75 14.28 -4.90
CA VAL A 66 -18.04 14.40 -4.19
C VAL A 66 -18.18 15.82 -3.62
N HIS A 67 -19.33 16.45 -3.84
CA HIS A 67 -19.63 17.76 -3.25
C HIS A 67 -19.76 17.70 -1.74
N LEU A 68 -19.22 18.69 -1.04
CA LEU A 68 -19.30 18.82 0.41
C LEU A 68 -20.18 19.97 0.87
N ASP A 69 -20.54 20.90 -0.02
CA ASP A 69 -21.39 22.06 0.24
C ASP A 69 -22.43 22.24 -0.89
N ASP A 70 -23.51 22.99 -0.59
CA ASP A 70 -24.59 23.27 -1.54
C ASP A 70 -24.13 24.21 -2.68
N ASP A 71 -23.20 25.11 -2.39
CA ASP A 71 -22.64 26.08 -3.35
C ASP A 71 -21.68 25.43 -4.34
N ARG A 72 -21.39 24.14 -4.16
CA ARG A 72 -20.44 23.37 -4.99
C ARG A 72 -19.06 23.99 -5.11
N LYS A 73 -18.53 24.49 -3.99
CA LYS A 73 -17.19 25.08 -3.89
C LYS A 73 -16.19 24.20 -3.17
N SER A 74 -16.72 23.18 -2.44
CA SER A 74 -15.89 22.24 -1.70
C SER A 74 -16.13 20.82 -2.16
N TYR A 75 -15.04 20.04 -2.27
CA TYR A 75 -15.05 18.72 -2.85
C TYR A 75 -14.19 17.74 -2.06
N LEU A 76 -14.65 16.49 -2.00
CA LEU A 76 -13.87 15.35 -1.51
C LEU A 76 -13.46 14.45 -2.68
N CYS A 77 -12.18 14.08 -2.73
CA CYS A 77 -11.72 12.89 -3.42
C CYS A 77 -11.18 11.89 -2.39
N TRP A 78 -11.73 10.69 -2.42
CA TRP A 78 -11.41 9.59 -1.52
C TRP A 78 -10.87 8.39 -2.30
N ASN A 79 -9.67 7.96 -1.95
CA ASN A 79 -9.08 6.71 -2.44
C ASN A 79 -8.83 5.81 -1.24
N GLY A 80 -9.79 5.00 -0.87
CA GLY A 80 -9.66 4.22 0.35
C GLY A 80 -10.71 3.17 0.54
N GLU A 81 -10.53 2.44 1.63
CA GLU A 81 -11.44 1.45 2.18
C GLU A 81 -11.40 1.56 3.70
N ALA A 82 -12.53 1.92 4.31
CA ALA A 82 -12.69 1.96 5.76
C ALA A 82 -13.35 0.66 6.22
N TYR A 83 -12.68 -0.09 7.11
CA TYR A 83 -13.18 -1.35 7.64
C TYR A 83 -13.83 -1.18 9.01
N GLN A 84 -13.29 -0.29 9.84
CA GLN A 84 -13.74 -0.09 11.23
C GLN A 84 -13.48 1.35 11.68
N THR A 85 -14.30 1.83 12.62
CA THR A 85 -14.08 3.09 13.33
C THR A 85 -13.99 2.86 14.82
N VAL A 86 -13.50 3.87 15.55
CA VAL A 86 -13.46 3.85 17.03
C VAL A 86 -14.88 3.72 17.62
N GLU A 87 -15.87 4.34 16.99
CA GLU A 87 -17.28 4.29 17.41
C GLU A 87 -17.96 2.96 17.08
N GLN A 88 -17.48 2.26 16.03
CA GLN A 88 -18.04 0.99 15.56
C GLN A 88 -16.92 -0.05 15.36
N PRO A 89 -16.34 -0.56 16.46
CA PRO A 89 -15.20 -1.48 16.39
C PRO A 89 -15.56 -2.88 15.84
N ASN A 90 -16.84 -3.25 15.85
CA ASN A 90 -17.32 -4.52 15.30
C ASN A 90 -17.58 -4.49 13.80
N GLY A 91 -17.22 -3.41 13.14
CA GLY A 91 -17.42 -3.17 11.71
C GLY A 91 -18.53 -2.19 11.43
N TRP A 92 -18.42 -1.55 10.25
CA TRP A 92 -19.44 -0.65 9.75
C TRP A 92 -20.70 -1.43 9.35
N ASN A 93 -21.81 -0.70 9.30
CA ASN A 93 -22.90 -1.15 8.46
C ASN A 93 -22.45 -1.03 7.00
N TYR A 94 -22.00 -2.15 6.42
CA TYR A 94 -21.49 -2.27 5.05
C TYR A 94 -22.56 -1.98 3.97
N ASP A 95 -23.77 -1.60 4.36
CA ASP A 95 -24.86 -1.25 3.44
C ASP A 95 -24.67 0.11 2.75
N LYS A 96 -23.64 0.88 3.13
CA LYS A 96 -23.34 2.19 2.51
C LYS A 96 -21.88 2.28 2.07
N PRO A 97 -21.61 2.91 0.90
CA PRO A 97 -20.25 3.20 0.48
C PRO A 97 -19.52 4.08 1.49
N ASP A 98 -18.28 3.74 1.82
CA ASP A 98 -17.45 4.49 2.77
C ASP A 98 -17.21 5.94 2.32
N THR A 99 -17.08 6.18 1.02
CA THR A 99 -16.98 7.54 0.44
C THR A 99 -18.11 8.46 0.89
N LEU A 100 -19.35 7.96 0.91
CA LEU A 100 -20.51 8.76 1.37
C LEU A 100 -20.48 8.98 2.87
N LEU A 101 -20.02 8.00 3.64
CA LEU A 101 -19.90 8.14 5.09
C LEU A 101 -18.88 9.23 5.45
N VAL A 102 -17.72 9.21 4.79
CA VAL A 102 -16.69 10.26 4.94
C VAL A 102 -17.22 11.62 4.50
N ALA A 103 -17.90 11.69 3.34
CA ALA A 103 -18.47 12.93 2.85
C ALA A 103 -19.53 13.51 3.81
N ASN A 104 -20.38 12.67 4.40
CA ASN A 104 -21.40 13.13 5.34
C ASN A 104 -20.80 13.66 6.65
N GLN A 105 -19.78 13.00 7.20
CA GLN A 105 -19.06 13.53 8.37
C GLN A 105 -18.43 14.91 8.08
N LEU A 106 -17.84 15.05 6.90
CA LEU A 106 -17.29 16.35 6.47
C LEU A 106 -18.37 17.40 6.27
N ARG A 107 -19.53 17.07 5.64
CA ARG A 107 -20.67 18.01 5.46
C ARG A 107 -21.16 18.54 6.79
N THR A 108 -21.36 17.68 7.78
CA THR A 108 -21.77 18.11 9.13
C THR A 108 -20.77 19.11 9.73
N MET A 109 -19.48 18.94 9.48
CA MET A 109 -18.46 19.88 9.92
C MET A 109 -18.56 21.24 9.18
N PHE A 110 -18.87 21.22 7.87
CA PHE A 110 -19.09 22.47 7.10
C PHE A 110 -20.32 23.23 7.56
N GLU A 111 -21.41 22.54 7.92
CA GLU A 111 -22.65 23.13 8.43
C GLU A 111 -22.49 23.78 9.82
N LEU A 112 -21.65 23.22 10.67
CA LEU A 112 -21.39 23.71 12.03
C LEU A 112 -20.42 24.89 12.11
N GLY A 113 -19.76 25.26 11.01
CA GLY A 113 -18.59 26.12 10.99
C GLY A 113 -18.79 27.53 10.48
N GLU A 114 -19.58 28.42 11.17
CA GLU A 114 -19.33 29.86 11.14
C GLU A 114 -18.21 30.21 12.13
N ILE A 115 -16.94 30.09 11.69
CA ILE A 115 -15.76 30.47 12.48
C ILE A 115 -15.08 31.66 11.82
N ASP A 116 -14.72 32.66 12.60
CA ASP A 116 -14.14 33.96 12.22
C ASP A 116 -12.74 33.85 11.56
N ASP A 117 -12.42 34.77 10.68
CA ASP A 117 -11.42 34.73 9.59
C ASP A 117 -9.94 34.45 9.90
N GLY A 118 -9.50 34.38 11.14
CA GLY A 118 -8.05 34.32 11.47
C GLY A 118 -7.51 32.98 11.95
N THR A 119 -8.37 32.11 12.49
CA THR A 119 -8.01 30.80 13.08
C THR A 119 -8.71 29.64 12.37
N ARG A 120 -9.51 29.93 11.37
CA ARG A 120 -10.41 29.02 10.67
C ARG A 120 -9.68 27.81 10.06
N GLU A 121 -8.56 28.05 9.39
CA GLU A 121 -7.82 27.00 8.69
C GLU A 121 -7.19 25.97 9.64
N GLU A 122 -6.65 26.40 10.78
CA GLU A 122 -6.05 25.50 11.77
C GLU A 122 -7.12 24.66 12.50
N ILE A 123 -8.24 25.29 12.86
CA ILE A 123 -9.36 24.59 13.51
C ILE A 123 -9.94 23.55 12.55
N PHE A 124 -10.17 23.94 11.30
CA PHE A 124 -10.69 23.06 10.27
C PHE A 124 -9.76 21.88 9.99
N GLN A 125 -8.45 22.13 9.90
CA GLN A 125 -7.43 21.09 9.77
C GLN A 125 -7.44 20.13 10.96
N GLY A 126 -7.64 20.64 12.17
CA GLY A 126 -7.77 19.85 13.39
C GLY A 126 -9.02 18.96 13.42
N GLU A 127 -10.17 19.46 12.97
CA GLU A 127 -11.40 18.67 12.87
C GLU A 127 -11.28 17.57 11.80
N ILE A 128 -10.68 17.87 10.63
CA ILE A 128 -10.34 16.86 9.64
C ILE A 128 -9.46 15.78 10.27
N ALA A 129 -8.43 16.17 11.03
CA ALA A 129 -7.55 15.21 11.69
C ALA A 129 -8.30 14.32 12.68
N LYS A 130 -9.30 14.84 13.40
CA LYS A 130 -10.16 14.03 14.32
C LYS A 130 -11.02 13.03 13.55
N ILE A 131 -11.66 13.44 12.44
CA ILE A 131 -12.46 12.55 11.60
C ILE A 131 -11.61 11.37 11.11
N PHE A 132 -10.47 11.65 10.50
CA PHE A 132 -9.60 10.59 9.96
C PHE A 132 -8.88 9.78 11.04
N GLY A 133 -8.56 10.38 12.18
CA GLY A 133 -8.06 9.68 13.37
C GLY A 133 -9.09 8.76 14.03
N GLY A 134 -10.37 8.96 13.76
CA GLY A 134 -11.46 8.08 14.19
C GLY A 134 -11.54 6.76 13.41
N PHE A 135 -10.83 6.62 12.29
CA PHE A 135 -10.77 5.36 11.55
C PHE A 135 -9.74 4.42 12.18
N TYR A 136 -10.24 3.41 12.87
CA TYR A 136 -9.38 2.44 13.54
C TYR A 136 -8.68 1.47 12.59
N ASN A 137 -9.36 1.08 11.51
CA ASN A 137 -8.88 0.13 10.53
C ASN A 137 -9.32 0.58 9.15
N ALA A 138 -8.52 1.43 8.53
CA ALA A 138 -8.81 2.00 7.21
C ALA A 138 -7.52 2.20 6.42
N GLU A 139 -7.60 2.02 5.12
CA GLU A 139 -6.51 2.17 4.17
C GLU A 139 -6.90 3.27 3.19
N PHE A 140 -6.32 4.48 3.31
CA PHE A 140 -6.82 5.62 2.54
C PHE A 140 -5.77 6.67 2.15
N ALA A 141 -6.14 7.46 1.14
CA ALA A 141 -5.62 8.78 0.82
C ALA A 141 -6.77 9.70 0.41
N PHE A 142 -6.69 10.98 0.72
CA PHE A 142 -7.76 11.93 0.45
C PHE A 142 -7.26 13.29 -0.04
N LEU A 143 -8.14 14.00 -0.75
CA LEU A 143 -8.04 15.43 -1.05
C LEU A 143 -9.37 16.08 -0.67
N ILE A 144 -9.33 17.17 0.09
CA ILE A 144 -10.47 18.02 0.39
C ILE A 144 -10.14 19.40 -0.13
N VAL A 145 -10.78 19.79 -1.23
CA VAL A 145 -10.63 21.10 -1.86
C VAL A 145 -11.69 22.04 -1.31
N THR A 146 -11.29 23.24 -0.91
CA THR A 146 -12.16 24.28 -0.39
C THR A 146 -11.80 25.62 -1.05
N PRO A 147 -12.62 26.69 -0.91
CA PRO A 147 -12.27 28.03 -1.40
C PRO A 147 -10.96 28.60 -0.82
N HIS A 148 -10.49 28.06 0.31
CA HIS A 148 -9.31 28.58 1.03
C HIS A 148 -8.04 27.77 0.77
N GLY A 149 -8.15 26.51 0.35
CA GLY A 149 -7.00 25.64 0.16
C GLY A 149 -7.37 24.18 -0.08
N VAL A 150 -6.35 23.34 -0.18
CA VAL A 150 -6.51 21.88 -0.21
C VAL A 150 -5.93 21.27 1.05
N TYR A 151 -6.76 20.45 1.71
CA TYR A 151 -6.34 19.56 2.79
C TYR A 151 -6.14 18.17 2.19
N TYR A 152 -5.04 17.52 2.55
CA TYR A 152 -4.70 16.22 1.98
C TYR A 152 -3.90 15.38 2.96
N GLY A 153 -4.01 14.08 2.80
CA GLY A 153 -3.30 13.15 3.66
C GLY A 153 -3.53 11.71 3.27
N ARG A 154 -2.96 10.82 4.06
CA ARG A 154 -3.07 9.37 3.89
C ARG A 154 -3.02 8.69 5.25
N ASP A 155 -3.54 7.46 5.33
CA ASP A 155 -3.58 6.66 6.55
C ASP A 155 -2.21 6.55 7.26
N GLU A 156 -2.19 6.11 8.51
CA GLU A 156 -0.97 6.07 9.36
C GLU A 156 0.20 5.28 8.74
N TRP A 157 -0.11 4.24 7.98
CA TRP A 157 0.90 3.42 7.30
C TRP A 157 1.23 3.90 5.89
N GLY A 158 0.40 4.78 5.32
CA GLY A 158 0.53 5.20 3.94
C GLY A 158 0.30 4.06 2.94
N ARG A 159 -0.71 3.22 3.21
CA ARG A 159 -1.06 2.06 2.38
C ARG A 159 -1.59 2.45 1.01
N ARG A 160 -2.23 3.63 0.90
CA ARG A 160 -2.59 4.24 -0.38
C ARG A 160 -1.56 5.27 -0.79
N SER A 161 -1.17 5.26 -2.06
CA SER A 161 -0.20 6.21 -2.59
C SER A 161 -0.77 7.61 -2.70
N LEU A 162 0.02 8.59 -2.29
CA LEU A 162 -0.20 10.00 -2.57
C LEU A 162 1.16 10.68 -2.76
N LEU A 163 1.33 11.31 -3.91
CA LEU A 163 2.54 11.98 -4.34
C LEU A 163 2.29 13.48 -4.47
N ARG A 164 3.31 14.27 -4.28
CA ARG A 164 3.31 15.71 -4.58
C ARG A 164 4.44 16.02 -5.55
N TRP A 165 4.11 16.76 -6.59
CA TRP A 165 5.03 17.37 -7.51
C TRP A 165 4.97 18.90 -7.36
N GLU A 166 6.09 19.59 -7.42
CA GLU A 166 6.18 21.05 -7.37
C GLU A 166 7.07 21.52 -8.51
N CYS A 167 6.65 22.58 -9.18
CA CYS A 167 7.44 23.25 -10.22
C CYS A 167 8.48 24.17 -9.58
N ASP A 168 9.73 24.00 -9.98
CA ASP A 168 10.85 24.81 -9.46
C ASP A 168 10.81 26.26 -9.97
N GLN A 169 10.00 26.56 -11.00
CA GLN A 169 9.98 27.86 -11.68
C GLN A 169 8.76 28.74 -11.36
N CYS A 170 7.58 28.15 -11.14
CA CYS A 170 6.33 28.93 -11.06
C CYS A 170 5.46 28.59 -9.85
N ASN A 171 5.94 27.80 -8.91
CA ASN A 171 5.19 27.34 -7.73
C ASN A 171 3.84 26.63 -8.03
N SER A 172 3.60 26.22 -9.28
CA SER A 172 2.49 25.32 -9.60
C SER A 172 2.79 23.94 -9.01
N PHE A 173 1.75 23.24 -8.57
CA PHE A 173 1.94 21.92 -7.97
C PHE A 173 0.84 20.94 -8.35
N GLN A 174 1.14 19.66 -8.17
CA GLN A 174 0.20 18.58 -8.35
C GLN A 174 0.24 17.65 -7.15
N ILE A 175 -0.93 17.13 -6.74
CA ILE A 175 -1.06 16.06 -5.75
C ILE A 175 -1.83 14.92 -6.40
N ALA A 176 -1.23 13.72 -6.46
CA ALA A 176 -1.83 12.63 -7.21
C ALA A 176 -1.52 11.25 -6.60
N SER A 177 -2.41 10.30 -6.83
CA SER A 177 -2.20 8.88 -6.45
C SER A 177 -1.04 8.25 -7.21
N THR A 178 -0.74 8.74 -8.41
CA THR A 178 0.30 8.20 -9.28
C THR A 178 0.91 9.31 -10.13
N ALA A 179 2.18 9.17 -10.49
CA ALA A 179 2.81 10.03 -11.48
C ALA A 179 2.29 9.70 -12.89
N GLU A 180 2.22 10.72 -13.73
CA GLU A 180 1.95 10.59 -15.16
C GLU A 180 3.25 10.74 -15.96
N ALA A 181 3.28 10.15 -17.16
CA ALA A 181 4.34 10.40 -18.12
C ALA A 181 4.03 11.71 -18.83
N TYR A 182 4.95 12.64 -18.78
CA TYR A 182 4.85 13.90 -19.51
C TYR A 182 5.64 13.79 -20.81
N ALA A 183 5.10 14.34 -21.89
CA ALA A 183 5.69 14.25 -23.23
C ALA A 183 7.01 15.04 -23.37
N THR A 184 7.34 15.90 -22.44
CA THR A 184 8.54 16.75 -22.52
C THR A 184 9.62 16.33 -21.53
N ASP A 185 10.85 16.14 -21.99
CA ASP A 185 12.07 15.94 -21.19
C ASP A 185 12.41 17.12 -20.27
N LYS A 186 11.62 18.20 -20.34
CA LYS A 186 11.82 19.44 -19.59
C LYS A 186 10.97 19.50 -18.32
N GLN A 187 11.08 18.49 -17.47
CA GLN A 187 10.43 18.55 -16.15
C GLN A 187 11.20 19.51 -15.24
N HIS A 188 10.58 20.67 -14.96
CA HIS A 188 11.07 21.61 -13.94
C HIS A 188 10.40 21.31 -12.60
N GLY A 189 10.72 20.16 -12.00
CA GLY A 189 10.16 19.74 -10.72
C GLY A 189 10.37 18.26 -10.46
N SER A 190 10.06 17.84 -9.24
CA SER A 190 10.24 16.45 -8.81
C SER A 190 9.06 15.95 -8.00
N TRP A 191 8.75 14.67 -8.16
CA TRP A 191 7.78 13.95 -7.34
C TRP A 191 8.38 13.60 -5.98
N ARG A 192 7.57 13.69 -4.93
CA ARG A 192 7.88 13.17 -3.60
C ARG A 192 6.69 12.44 -3.00
N GLU A 193 6.96 11.44 -2.16
CA GLU A 193 5.91 10.79 -1.35
C GLU A 193 5.41 11.75 -0.28
N ILE A 194 4.10 11.76 -0.02
CA ILE A 194 3.52 12.53 1.09
C ILE A 194 3.63 11.70 2.37
N GLN A 195 4.09 12.33 3.46
CA GLN A 195 4.20 11.68 4.76
C GLN A 195 2.82 11.24 5.26
N PRO A 196 2.67 9.97 5.74
CA PRO A 196 1.41 9.45 6.24
C PRO A 196 1.09 9.91 7.66
N GLY A 197 -0.15 9.67 8.10
CA GLY A 197 -0.59 9.96 9.46
C GLY A 197 -0.80 11.44 9.78
N LEU A 198 -0.80 12.28 8.76
CA LEU A 198 -0.89 13.74 8.89
C LEU A 198 -1.95 14.32 7.95
N VAL A 199 -2.61 15.37 8.40
CA VAL A 199 -3.36 16.30 7.54
C VAL A 199 -2.42 17.43 7.13
N HIS A 200 -2.17 17.54 5.84
CA HIS A 200 -1.39 18.62 5.24
C HIS A 200 -2.35 19.69 4.68
N LEU A 201 -1.91 20.93 4.66
CA LEU A 201 -2.63 22.04 4.06
C LEU A 201 -1.75 22.78 3.04
N SER A 202 -2.36 23.15 1.90
CA SER A 202 -1.81 24.13 0.97
C SER A 202 -2.88 25.17 0.67
N SER A 203 -2.73 26.37 1.25
CA SER A 203 -3.68 27.47 1.06
C SER A 203 -3.44 28.22 -0.26
N TRP A 204 -4.48 28.87 -0.79
CA TRP A 204 -4.46 29.58 -2.07
C TRP A 204 -3.95 31.02 -1.98
N GLY A 205 -3.99 31.64 -0.80
CA GLY A 205 -3.71 33.07 -0.61
C GLY A 205 -2.30 33.52 -0.99
N SER A 206 -2.16 34.81 -1.31
CA SER A 206 -0.88 35.46 -1.62
C SER A 206 0.12 35.45 -0.45
N THR A 207 -0.38 35.31 0.77
CA THR A 207 0.37 35.15 2.02
C THR A 207 0.35 33.69 2.48
N ALA A 208 0.43 32.73 1.56
CA ALA A 208 0.39 31.31 1.87
C ALA A 208 1.31 30.98 3.06
N LYS A 209 0.80 31.12 4.29
CA LYS A 209 1.45 30.58 5.48
C LYS A 209 1.51 29.08 5.27
N LYS A 210 2.70 28.54 5.27
CA LYS A 210 2.89 27.09 5.34
C LYS A 210 2.50 26.67 6.76
N LEU A 211 1.21 26.36 6.95
CA LEU A 211 0.74 25.86 8.22
C LEU A 211 1.39 24.50 8.51
N PRO A 212 1.71 24.21 9.77
CA PRO A 212 2.25 22.92 10.12
C PRO A 212 1.23 21.82 9.82
N SER A 213 1.72 20.66 9.39
CA SER A 213 0.88 19.49 9.25
C SER A 213 0.43 19.00 10.62
N ILE A 214 -0.87 18.65 10.76
CA ILE A 214 -1.45 18.19 12.02
C ILE A 214 -1.51 16.66 12.01
N PRO A 215 -0.94 15.97 13.00
CA PRO A 215 -1.07 14.53 13.10
C PRO A 215 -2.51 14.12 13.39
N PHE A 216 -2.92 12.95 12.92
CA PHE A 216 -4.15 12.34 13.39
C PHE A 216 -4.06 12.16 14.90
N PRO A 217 -5.15 12.43 15.64
CA PRO A 217 -5.15 12.19 17.07
C PRO A 217 -4.73 10.74 17.31
N SER A 218 -3.76 10.57 18.17
CA SER A 218 -3.36 9.25 18.63
C SER A 218 -4.59 8.56 19.23
N THR A 219 -5.32 7.82 18.43
CA THR A 219 -6.16 6.77 19.00
C THR A 219 -5.19 5.94 19.81
N SER A 220 -5.50 5.52 21.03
CA SER A 220 -4.70 4.76 22.00
C SER A 220 -3.63 3.79 21.42
N PHE A 221 -3.45 3.80 20.13
CA PHE A 221 -2.56 3.04 19.30
C PHE A 221 -1.10 3.50 19.40
N GLU A 222 -0.80 4.82 19.29
CA GLU A 222 0.58 5.30 19.37
C GLU A 222 1.11 5.46 20.79
N SER A 223 0.28 5.87 21.74
CA SER A 223 0.72 6.08 23.13
C SER A 223 1.12 4.79 23.84
N ASN A 224 0.56 3.66 23.45
CA ASN A 224 0.88 2.34 23.99
C ASN A 224 1.95 1.58 23.18
N LEU A 225 2.29 2.03 21.96
CA LEU A 225 3.25 1.34 21.11
C LEU A 225 4.69 1.78 21.32
N ARG A 226 4.90 3.00 21.87
CA ARG A 226 6.25 3.52 22.18
C ARG A 226 6.75 3.12 23.55
N SER A 227 5.90 2.60 24.43
CA SER A 227 6.24 2.20 25.79
C SER A 227 6.17 0.69 26.00
N LEU A 228 6.71 -0.10 25.09
CA LEU A 228 7.02 -1.48 25.43
C LEU A 228 8.25 -1.44 26.33
N PRO A 229 8.16 -2.01 27.53
CA PRO A 229 9.35 -2.15 28.34
C PRO A 229 10.32 -3.05 27.56
N SER A 230 11.52 -2.57 27.34
CA SER A 230 12.66 -3.33 26.84
C SER A 230 13.14 -4.38 27.86
N THR A 231 12.24 -4.96 28.62
CA THR A 231 12.55 -6.05 29.52
C THR A 231 12.43 -7.33 28.73
N ILE A 232 13.59 -7.81 28.28
CA ILE A 232 13.77 -9.24 28.02
C ILE A 232 13.44 -9.91 29.34
N PRO A 233 12.29 -10.57 29.50
CA PRO A 233 12.08 -11.36 30.70
C PRO A 233 13.21 -12.39 30.72
N PRO A 234 13.85 -12.62 31.90
CA PRO A 234 14.75 -13.74 32.03
C PRO A 234 13.97 -14.96 31.54
N THR A 235 14.57 -15.76 30.67
CA THR A 235 13.97 -16.90 29.97
C THR A 235 13.02 -17.63 30.92
N PRO A 236 11.68 -17.48 30.77
CA PRO A 236 10.77 -18.19 31.66
C PRO A 236 10.89 -19.68 31.32
N PRO A 237 10.72 -20.58 32.26
CA PRO A 237 10.82 -22.04 32.03
C PRO A 237 9.82 -22.59 31.01
N ASP A 238 8.93 -21.74 30.48
CA ASP A 238 7.83 -22.19 29.58
C ASP A 238 7.57 -21.26 28.38
N VAL A 239 8.64 -20.84 27.68
CA VAL A 239 8.53 -20.07 26.43
C VAL A 239 7.67 -20.80 25.38
N SER A 240 7.66 -22.12 25.41
CA SER A 240 6.92 -22.95 24.43
C SER A 240 5.40 -22.76 24.54
N ASP A 241 4.86 -22.76 25.75
CA ASP A 241 3.44 -22.58 26.00
C ASP A 241 2.97 -21.15 25.70
N LEU A 242 3.79 -20.16 26.07
CA LEU A 242 3.49 -18.76 25.77
C LEU A 242 3.49 -18.51 24.26
N LEU A 243 4.48 -19.05 23.55
CA LEU A 243 4.55 -18.94 22.09
C LEU A 243 3.39 -19.64 21.41
N TRP A 244 3.01 -20.83 21.92
CA TRP A 244 1.85 -21.56 21.41
C TRP A 244 0.55 -20.75 21.56
N LYS A 245 0.27 -20.22 22.76
CA LYS A 245 -0.90 -19.37 23.04
C LYS A 245 -0.89 -18.12 22.17
N ALA A 246 0.23 -17.41 22.09
CA ALA A 246 0.38 -16.24 21.24
C ALA A 246 0.15 -16.55 19.76
N SER A 247 0.55 -17.73 19.28
CA SER A 247 0.30 -18.13 17.89
C SER A 247 -1.18 -18.39 17.59
N ILE A 248 -1.95 -18.89 18.55
CA ILE A 248 -3.40 -19.06 18.43
C ILE A 248 -4.09 -17.70 18.30
N GLU A 249 -3.71 -16.76 19.16
CA GLU A 249 -4.27 -15.41 19.17
C GLU A 249 -3.89 -14.63 17.92
N LEU A 250 -2.64 -14.71 17.48
CA LEU A 250 -2.21 -14.12 16.22
C LEU A 250 -2.96 -14.70 15.01
N GLU A 251 -3.17 -16.01 14.97
CA GLU A 251 -3.98 -16.64 13.92
C GLU A 251 -5.41 -16.08 13.91
N SER A 252 -6.01 -15.87 15.08
CA SER A 252 -7.34 -15.27 15.19
C SER A 252 -7.38 -13.84 14.66
N HIS A 253 -6.39 -13.00 15.01
CA HIS A 253 -6.29 -11.63 14.49
C HIS A 253 -6.06 -11.61 12.97
N LEU A 254 -5.19 -12.46 12.44
CA LEU A 254 -4.95 -12.56 11.00
C LEU A 254 -6.19 -13.08 10.26
N ARG A 255 -6.94 -14.01 10.84
CA ARG A 255 -8.21 -14.51 10.31
C ARG A 255 -9.23 -13.39 10.21
N HIS A 256 -9.37 -12.59 11.27
CA HIS A 256 -10.22 -11.40 11.26
C HIS A 256 -9.77 -10.38 10.19
N ALA A 257 -8.47 -10.08 10.15
CA ALA A 257 -7.91 -9.15 9.19
C ALA A 257 -8.16 -9.55 7.72
N VAL A 258 -8.08 -10.84 7.41
CA VAL A 258 -8.41 -11.37 6.08
C VAL A 258 -9.92 -11.30 5.82
N SER A 259 -10.74 -11.68 6.82
CA SER A 259 -12.20 -11.68 6.69
C SER A 259 -12.76 -10.33 6.30
N ILE A 260 -12.42 -9.26 7.03
CA ILE A 260 -12.92 -7.90 6.75
C ILE A 260 -12.43 -7.37 5.39
N ARG A 261 -11.30 -7.87 4.88
CA ARG A 261 -10.75 -7.52 3.57
C ARG A 261 -11.33 -8.33 2.42
N LEU A 262 -12.09 -9.36 2.69
CA LEU A 262 -12.79 -10.18 1.70
C LEU A 262 -14.30 -10.01 1.75
N ASP A 263 -14.80 -9.27 2.74
CA ASP A 263 -16.23 -9.06 2.91
C ASP A 263 -16.83 -8.37 1.68
N HIS A 264 -17.95 -8.91 1.18
CA HIS A 264 -18.63 -8.50 -0.06
C HIS A 264 -17.79 -8.62 -1.35
N ILE A 265 -16.62 -9.26 -1.32
CA ILE A 265 -15.76 -9.43 -2.49
C ILE A 265 -16.04 -10.75 -3.19
N ARG A 266 -16.53 -10.67 -4.43
CA ARG A 266 -16.86 -11.85 -5.26
C ARG A 266 -15.65 -12.53 -5.90
N SER A 267 -14.58 -11.76 -6.18
CA SER A 267 -13.38 -12.28 -6.82
C SER A 267 -12.14 -11.64 -6.25
N SER A 268 -11.24 -12.46 -5.72
CA SER A 268 -10.00 -12.03 -5.08
C SER A 268 -8.81 -12.86 -5.51
N ALA A 269 -7.61 -12.31 -5.36
CA ALA A 269 -6.38 -13.03 -5.59
C ALA A 269 -5.35 -12.76 -4.49
N VAL A 270 -4.36 -13.66 -4.39
CA VAL A 270 -3.17 -13.48 -3.56
C VAL A 270 -1.96 -13.37 -4.48
N LEU A 271 -1.08 -12.38 -4.26
CA LEU A 271 0.24 -12.39 -4.86
C LEU A 271 1.09 -13.45 -4.14
N PHE A 272 1.26 -14.60 -4.79
CA PHE A 272 1.61 -15.85 -4.14
C PHE A 272 3.02 -16.34 -4.54
N SER A 273 4.00 -16.07 -3.69
CA SER A 273 5.36 -16.61 -3.85
C SER A 273 5.51 -18.05 -3.30
N GLY A 274 4.50 -18.54 -2.58
CA GLY A 274 4.58 -19.80 -1.84
C GLY A 274 5.46 -19.75 -0.59
N GLY A 275 6.04 -18.59 -0.29
CA GLY A 275 6.75 -18.32 0.96
C GLY A 275 5.79 -18.15 2.14
N LEU A 276 6.35 -18.09 3.35
CA LEU A 276 5.62 -18.11 4.62
C LEU A 276 4.42 -17.14 4.65
N ASP A 277 4.66 -15.86 4.34
CA ASP A 277 3.68 -14.78 4.48
C ASP A 277 2.51 -14.96 3.52
N SER A 278 2.82 -15.16 2.22
CA SER A 278 1.80 -15.36 1.20
C SER A 278 1.05 -16.69 1.37
N ALA A 279 1.68 -17.70 1.95
CA ALA A 279 1.05 -18.98 2.25
C ALA A 279 0.02 -18.86 3.38
N ILE A 280 0.35 -18.12 4.46
CA ILE A 280 -0.59 -17.83 5.55
C ILE A 280 -1.80 -17.06 5.02
N VAL A 281 -1.56 -15.98 4.26
CA VAL A 281 -2.65 -15.18 3.66
C VAL A 281 -3.53 -16.03 2.75
N ALA A 282 -2.93 -16.87 1.90
CA ALA A 282 -3.67 -17.77 1.00
C ALA A 282 -4.53 -18.80 1.75
N ALA A 283 -3.97 -19.43 2.80
CA ALA A 283 -4.70 -20.40 3.62
C ALA A 283 -5.89 -19.77 4.34
N LEU A 284 -5.67 -18.59 4.96
CA LEU A 284 -6.73 -17.87 5.65
C LEU A 284 -7.80 -17.37 4.68
N ALA A 285 -7.42 -16.84 3.51
CA ALA A 285 -8.36 -16.42 2.50
C ALA A 285 -9.19 -17.58 1.94
N ALA A 286 -8.54 -18.70 1.61
CA ALA A 286 -9.22 -19.89 1.10
C ALA A 286 -10.21 -20.48 2.12
N SER A 287 -9.88 -20.42 3.43
CA SER A 287 -10.74 -20.96 4.49
C SER A 287 -11.97 -20.10 4.79
N GLN A 288 -12.02 -18.85 4.32
CA GLN A 288 -13.07 -17.88 4.65
C GLN A 288 -13.87 -17.42 3.44
N SER A 289 -13.34 -17.57 2.23
CA SER A 289 -14.02 -17.15 1.01
C SER A 289 -14.94 -18.26 0.49
N ASN A 290 -16.20 -17.91 0.23
CA ASN A 290 -17.13 -18.76 -0.51
C ASN A 290 -16.98 -18.62 -2.04
N HIS A 291 -16.09 -17.74 -2.49
CA HIS A 291 -15.82 -17.44 -3.89
C HIS A 291 -14.44 -17.95 -4.32
N PRO A 292 -14.20 -18.13 -5.62
CA PRO A 292 -12.91 -18.56 -6.11
C PRO A 292 -11.79 -17.59 -5.71
N LEU A 293 -10.69 -18.14 -5.17
CA LEU A 293 -9.48 -17.43 -4.84
C LEU A 293 -8.38 -17.78 -5.85
N THR A 294 -7.79 -16.78 -6.50
CA THR A 294 -6.72 -17.00 -7.45
C THR A 294 -5.36 -16.73 -6.82
N LEU A 295 -4.43 -17.68 -6.95
CA LEU A 295 -3.04 -17.54 -6.49
C LEU A 295 -2.15 -17.19 -7.68
N TYR A 296 -1.64 -15.95 -7.75
CA TYR A 296 -0.77 -15.47 -8.81
C TYR A 296 0.70 -15.65 -8.45
N ASN A 297 1.42 -16.48 -9.21
CA ASN A 297 2.87 -16.60 -9.13
C ASN A 297 3.53 -16.04 -10.38
N VAL A 298 4.63 -15.30 -10.25
CA VAL A 298 5.38 -14.74 -11.37
C VAL A 298 6.81 -15.25 -11.39
N SER A 299 7.31 -15.60 -12.58
CA SER A 299 8.68 -16.03 -12.81
C SER A 299 9.23 -15.44 -14.11
N PHE A 300 10.55 -15.21 -14.15
CA PHE A 300 11.19 -14.46 -15.24
C PHE A 300 12.25 -15.27 -15.98
N GLY A 301 12.23 -15.12 -17.32
CA GLY A 301 13.21 -15.60 -18.27
C GLY A 301 13.13 -17.09 -18.60
N PRO A 302 14.01 -17.60 -19.46
CA PRO A 302 13.94 -18.95 -20.00
C PRO A 302 14.21 -20.05 -18.96
N SER A 303 14.77 -19.69 -17.83
CA SER A 303 15.02 -20.62 -16.71
C SER A 303 14.02 -20.45 -15.56
N TYR A 304 12.77 -20.06 -15.86
CA TYR A 304 11.70 -19.85 -14.87
C TYR A 304 11.46 -21.07 -13.96
N GLU A 305 11.67 -22.28 -14.46
CA GLU A 305 11.55 -23.52 -13.68
C GLU A 305 12.54 -23.58 -12.49
N LYS A 306 13.66 -22.85 -12.56
CA LYS A 306 14.62 -22.70 -11.47
C LYS A 306 14.23 -21.63 -10.45
N SER A 307 13.11 -20.94 -10.66
CA SER A 307 12.57 -19.96 -9.71
C SER A 307 12.30 -20.63 -8.37
N ALA A 308 12.85 -20.06 -7.31
CA ALA A 308 12.64 -20.57 -5.96
C ALA A 308 11.21 -20.30 -5.48
N ASP A 309 10.65 -19.14 -5.84
CA ASP A 309 9.27 -18.79 -5.51
C ASP A 309 8.29 -19.73 -6.22
N ARG A 310 8.51 -20.01 -7.51
CA ARG A 310 7.66 -20.95 -8.27
C ARG A 310 7.66 -22.35 -7.66
N LYS A 311 8.84 -22.85 -7.28
CA LYS A 311 8.95 -24.18 -6.63
C LYS A 311 8.22 -24.21 -5.31
N ALA A 312 8.41 -23.20 -4.46
CA ALA A 312 7.71 -23.08 -3.19
C ALA A 312 6.19 -22.95 -3.41
N ALA A 313 5.77 -22.12 -4.37
CA ALA A 313 4.37 -21.93 -4.71
C ALA A 313 3.66 -23.22 -5.13
N LEU A 314 4.28 -24.02 -6.00
CA LEU A 314 3.70 -25.30 -6.44
C LEU A 314 3.54 -26.29 -5.29
N ILE A 315 4.52 -26.37 -4.38
CA ILE A 315 4.44 -27.27 -3.21
C ILE A 315 3.35 -26.79 -2.27
N THR A 316 3.35 -25.51 -1.93
CA THR A 316 2.37 -24.92 -1.02
C THR A 316 0.95 -24.95 -1.61
N PHE A 317 0.80 -24.71 -2.92
CA PHE A 317 -0.49 -24.82 -3.61
C PHE A 317 -1.08 -26.22 -3.51
N ARG A 318 -0.28 -27.28 -3.71
CA ARG A 318 -0.75 -28.67 -3.56
C ARG A 318 -1.26 -28.94 -2.15
N ALA A 319 -0.53 -28.51 -1.13
CA ALA A 319 -0.96 -28.65 0.26
C ALA A 319 -2.25 -27.88 0.58
N LEU A 320 -2.45 -26.71 -0.05
CA LEU A 320 -3.70 -25.96 0.06
C LEU A 320 -4.85 -26.62 -0.70
N GLN A 321 -4.60 -27.18 -1.89
CA GLN A 321 -5.60 -27.84 -2.74
C GLN A 321 -6.18 -29.11 -2.10
N GLU A 322 -5.41 -29.79 -1.27
CA GLU A 322 -5.89 -30.94 -0.48
C GLU A 322 -6.96 -30.55 0.55
N ARG A 323 -7.03 -29.27 0.93
CA ARG A 323 -7.93 -28.74 1.98
C ARG A 323 -9.03 -27.84 1.45
N TYR A 324 -8.78 -27.14 0.35
CA TYR A 324 -9.66 -26.09 -0.18
C TYR A 324 -9.90 -26.31 -1.68
N SER A 325 -11.16 -26.47 -2.05
CA SER A 325 -11.58 -26.67 -3.46
C SER A 325 -11.75 -25.35 -4.24
N ASN A 326 -11.81 -24.22 -3.53
CA ASN A 326 -12.10 -22.91 -4.10
C ASN A 326 -10.86 -22.13 -4.54
N ILE A 327 -9.70 -22.77 -4.71
CA ILE A 327 -8.45 -22.12 -5.10
C ILE A 327 -8.02 -22.46 -6.52
N ASN A 328 -7.54 -21.44 -7.25
CA ASN A 328 -6.98 -21.57 -8.57
C ASN A 328 -5.53 -21.07 -8.58
N TYR A 329 -4.63 -21.75 -9.27
CA TYR A 329 -3.24 -21.32 -9.43
C TYR A 329 -2.99 -20.81 -10.84
N LYS A 330 -2.35 -19.66 -10.96
CA LYS A 330 -1.94 -19.06 -12.22
C LYS A 330 -0.44 -18.79 -12.22
N ASP A 331 0.27 -19.49 -13.10
CA ASP A 331 1.71 -19.34 -13.31
C ASP A 331 1.95 -18.30 -14.42
N ILE A 332 2.57 -17.17 -14.06
CA ILE A 332 2.83 -16.04 -14.95
C ILE A 332 4.30 -16.06 -15.31
N ILE A 333 4.59 -16.44 -16.56
CA ILE A 333 5.96 -16.50 -17.07
C ILE A 333 6.19 -15.29 -17.95
N VAL A 334 7.26 -14.56 -17.67
CA VAL A 334 7.58 -13.28 -18.32
C VAL A 334 8.96 -13.36 -18.97
N ASP A 335 9.04 -13.02 -20.24
CA ASP A 335 10.30 -12.91 -20.96
C ASP A 335 10.90 -11.50 -20.91
N TRP A 336 12.08 -11.34 -21.51
CA TRP A 336 12.77 -10.05 -21.51
C TRP A 336 12.12 -9.01 -22.43
N GLU A 337 11.51 -9.45 -23.52
CA GLU A 337 10.83 -8.57 -24.48
C GLU A 337 9.60 -7.92 -23.85
N ASP A 338 8.77 -8.70 -23.15
CA ASP A 338 7.63 -8.19 -22.38
C ASP A 338 8.09 -7.17 -21.33
N ILE A 339 9.22 -7.42 -20.63
CA ILE A 339 9.79 -6.46 -19.68
C ILE A 339 10.15 -5.14 -20.39
N CYS A 340 10.92 -5.21 -21.48
CA CYS A 340 11.34 -4.02 -22.22
C CYS A 340 10.16 -3.19 -22.73
N LYS A 341 9.10 -3.85 -23.18
CA LYS A 341 7.87 -3.19 -23.65
C LYS A 341 7.17 -2.38 -22.57
N HIS A 342 7.15 -2.89 -21.34
CA HIS A 342 6.39 -2.28 -20.25
C HIS A 342 7.23 -1.47 -19.27
N GLU A 343 8.56 -1.59 -19.30
CA GLU A 343 9.45 -0.91 -18.38
C GLU A 343 9.33 0.62 -18.37
N PRO A 344 9.19 1.34 -19.52
CA PRO A 344 9.00 2.80 -19.48
C PRO A 344 7.77 3.19 -18.64
N HIS A 345 6.66 2.50 -18.83
CA HIS A 345 5.44 2.72 -18.07
C HIS A 345 5.63 2.38 -16.56
N ILE A 346 6.24 1.24 -16.25
CA ILE A 346 6.54 0.84 -14.86
C ILE A 346 7.44 1.88 -14.17
N ARG A 347 8.41 2.46 -14.89
CA ARG A 347 9.27 3.53 -14.36
C ARG A 347 8.49 4.80 -14.02
N THR A 348 7.49 5.15 -14.82
CA THR A 348 6.59 6.27 -14.51
C THR A 348 5.83 6.02 -13.21
N LEU A 349 5.20 4.85 -13.07
CA LEU A 349 4.48 4.47 -11.85
C LEU A 349 5.39 4.40 -10.62
N LEU A 350 6.67 4.08 -10.83
CA LEU A 350 7.65 3.91 -9.76
C LEU A 350 8.11 5.23 -9.14
N GLN A 351 7.94 6.37 -9.84
CA GLN A 351 8.33 7.68 -9.30
C GLN A 351 7.85 7.87 -7.84
N PRO A 352 8.68 8.46 -6.96
CA PRO A 352 9.99 9.06 -7.21
C PRO A 352 11.18 8.08 -7.16
N LYS A 353 10.95 6.77 -7.05
CA LYS A 353 12.02 5.74 -6.95
C LYS A 353 12.66 5.49 -8.32
N THR A 354 13.99 5.31 -8.31
CA THR A 354 14.77 5.12 -9.55
C THR A 354 15.80 4.00 -9.47
N THR A 355 15.92 3.31 -8.30
CA THR A 355 16.94 2.28 -8.14
C THR A 355 16.63 1.01 -8.94
N LEU A 356 17.66 0.29 -9.37
CA LEU A 356 17.49 -0.99 -10.07
C LEU A 356 16.73 -2.02 -9.22
N MET A 357 16.93 -1.99 -7.91
CA MET A 357 16.21 -2.86 -6.98
C MET A 357 14.71 -2.55 -7.01
N ASP A 358 14.34 -1.27 -6.94
CA ASP A 358 12.93 -0.87 -6.99
C ASP A 358 12.30 -1.20 -8.34
N ILE A 359 13.01 -1.01 -9.46
CA ILE A 359 12.54 -1.40 -10.80
C ILE A 359 12.28 -2.91 -10.87
N ASN A 360 13.19 -3.74 -10.37
CA ASN A 360 13.02 -5.18 -10.38
C ASN A 360 11.83 -5.63 -9.52
N ILE A 361 11.65 -5.05 -8.32
CA ILE A 361 10.50 -5.35 -7.46
C ILE A 361 9.19 -4.87 -8.12
N ALA A 362 9.17 -3.63 -8.62
CA ALA A 362 8.00 -3.07 -9.30
C ALA A 362 7.61 -3.90 -10.52
N THR A 363 8.58 -4.33 -11.34
CA THR A 363 8.33 -5.19 -12.50
C THR A 363 7.72 -6.52 -12.07
N ALA A 364 8.24 -7.16 -11.02
CA ALA A 364 7.68 -8.41 -10.52
C ALA A 364 6.24 -8.24 -10.03
N LEU A 365 5.96 -7.20 -9.25
CA LEU A 365 4.62 -6.91 -8.76
C LEU A 365 3.67 -6.52 -9.88
N TRP A 366 4.11 -5.73 -10.87
CA TRP A 366 3.28 -5.30 -11.99
C TRP A 366 2.79 -6.48 -12.82
N PHE A 367 3.69 -7.39 -13.22
CA PHE A 367 3.32 -8.57 -13.97
C PHE A 367 2.47 -9.54 -13.15
N ALA A 368 2.77 -9.73 -11.87
CA ALA A 368 1.96 -10.54 -10.97
C ALA A 368 0.54 -9.96 -10.82
N SER A 369 0.42 -8.64 -10.64
CA SER A 369 -0.87 -7.94 -10.48
C SER A 369 -1.68 -7.92 -11.77
N ARG A 370 -1.03 -7.83 -12.93
CA ARG A 370 -1.70 -7.96 -14.23
C ARG A 370 -2.48 -9.28 -14.33
N GLY A 371 -1.91 -10.35 -13.78
CA GLY A 371 -2.46 -11.67 -13.92
C GLY A 371 -2.27 -12.24 -15.34
N SER A 372 -3.04 -13.26 -15.69
CA SER A 372 -3.03 -13.83 -17.03
C SER A 372 -3.60 -12.84 -18.04
N LYS A 373 -3.05 -12.81 -19.27
CA LYS A 373 -3.67 -12.12 -20.39
C LYS A 373 -5.00 -12.85 -20.67
N SER A 374 -6.12 -12.14 -20.53
CA SER A 374 -7.43 -12.66 -20.93
C SER A 374 -7.62 -12.41 -22.41
N ASN A 375 -8.16 -13.38 -23.13
CA ASN A 375 -8.45 -13.29 -24.55
C ASN A 375 -9.95 -13.06 -24.83
N THR A 376 -10.81 -13.08 -23.80
CA THR A 376 -12.27 -12.93 -23.93
C THR A 376 -12.82 -11.87 -22.96
N GLU A 377 -13.95 -11.24 -23.32
CA GLU A 377 -14.65 -10.27 -22.48
C GLU A 377 -15.26 -10.93 -21.22
N GLU A 378 -15.73 -12.18 -21.34
CA GLU A 378 -16.24 -12.95 -20.20
C GLU A 378 -15.17 -13.20 -19.13
N GLU A 379 -13.93 -13.55 -19.55
CA GLU A 379 -12.81 -13.65 -18.60
C GLU A 379 -12.42 -12.30 -17.99
N ALA A 380 -12.78 -11.18 -18.64
CA ALA A 380 -12.52 -9.85 -18.11
C ALA A 380 -13.45 -9.48 -16.95
N SER A 381 -14.71 -9.93 -16.97
CA SER A 381 -15.70 -9.67 -15.92
C SER A 381 -15.38 -10.40 -14.61
N ASP A 382 -14.73 -11.55 -14.67
CA ASP A 382 -14.37 -12.39 -13.52
C ASP A 382 -12.98 -12.10 -12.93
N ARG A 383 -12.30 -11.06 -13.42
CA ARG A 383 -10.96 -10.71 -12.92
C ARG A 383 -11.01 -10.28 -11.45
N PRO A 384 -10.10 -10.81 -10.61
CA PRO A 384 -9.98 -10.36 -9.24
C PRO A 384 -9.73 -8.85 -9.16
N ARG A 385 -10.59 -8.14 -8.44
CA ARG A 385 -10.41 -6.71 -8.14
C ARG A 385 -9.60 -6.48 -6.88
N VAL A 386 -9.57 -7.46 -5.97
CA VAL A 386 -8.78 -7.42 -4.73
C VAL A 386 -7.55 -8.30 -4.85
N LEU A 387 -6.41 -7.77 -4.45
CA LEU A 387 -5.15 -8.47 -4.30
C LEU A 387 -4.74 -8.47 -2.83
N LEU A 388 -4.67 -9.63 -2.20
CA LEU A 388 -4.11 -9.77 -0.87
C LEU A 388 -2.59 -9.96 -0.95
N LEU A 389 -1.85 -9.20 -0.14
CA LEU A 389 -0.40 -9.19 -0.09
C LEU A 389 0.12 -9.54 1.31
N GLY A 390 1.22 -10.28 1.37
CA GLY A 390 1.92 -10.60 2.62
C GLY A 390 2.86 -9.50 3.12
N MET A 391 2.72 -8.26 2.62
CA MET A 391 3.54 -7.12 3.02
C MET A 391 3.27 -6.73 4.49
N GLY A 392 4.28 -6.24 5.19
CA GLY A 392 4.23 -5.94 6.62
C GLY A 392 4.75 -7.08 7.51
N ALA A 393 4.66 -8.33 7.06
CA ALA A 393 5.11 -9.48 7.84
C ALA A 393 6.61 -9.42 8.19
N ASP A 394 7.46 -9.03 7.23
CA ASP A 394 8.90 -8.92 7.43
C ASP A 394 9.27 -7.83 8.44
N GLU A 395 8.63 -6.67 8.34
CA GLU A 395 8.86 -5.48 9.16
C GLU A 395 8.38 -5.67 10.60
N LEU A 396 7.29 -6.42 10.77
CA LEU A 396 6.70 -6.67 12.09
C LEU A 396 7.31 -7.85 12.83
N THR A 397 7.87 -8.83 12.10
CA THR A 397 8.29 -10.10 12.71
C THR A 397 9.73 -10.51 12.39
N GLY A 398 10.57 -9.55 11.99
CA GLY A 398 12.00 -9.77 11.86
C GLY A 398 12.41 -10.64 10.65
N GLY A 399 11.79 -10.43 9.46
CA GLY A 399 12.04 -11.28 8.31
C GLY A 399 13.32 -10.96 7.52
N TYR A 400 13.99 -9.83 7.74
CA TYR A 400 15.12 -9.42 6.92
C TYR A 400 16.48 -9.82 7.51
N GLY A 401 17.46 -10.08 6.63
CA GLY A 401 18.83 -10.40 7.04
C GLY A 401 19.51 -9.29 7.84
N ARG A 402 19.08 -8.01 7.69
CA ARG A 402 19.57 -6.89 8.50
C ARG A 402 19.12 -6.97 9.94
N HIS A 403 17.95 -7.52 10.24
CA HIS A 403 17.45 -7.75 11.60
C HIS A 403 18.37 -8.72 12.36
N ARG A 404 18.76 -9.83 11.72
CA ARG A 404 19.76 -10.75 12.29
C ARG A 404 21.10 -10.05 12.56
N LYS A 405 21.59 -9.26 11.61
CA LYS A 405 22.83 -8.50 11.78
C LYS A 405 22.74 -7.45 12.90
N ALA A 406 21.58 -6.81 13.07
CA ALA A 406 21.36 -5.89 14.18
C ALA A 406 21.41 -6.63 15.52
N PHE A 407 20.74 -7.79 15.62
CA PHE A 407 20.81 -8.64 16.81
C PHE A 407 22.24 -9.13 17.10
N GLU A 408 22.99 -9.58 16.10
CA GLU A 408 24.39 -10.00 16.24
C GLU A 408 25.31 -8.87 16.71
N ARG A 409 25.00 -7.61 16.35
CA ARG A 409 25.79 -6.42 16.71
C ARG A 409 25.52 -5.92 18.11
N GLY A 410 24.27 -5.92 18.59
CA GLY A 410 23.88 -5.28 19.85
C GLY A 410 22.67 -5.92 20.55
N GLY A 411 22.37 -7.19 20.23
CA GLY A 411 21.30 -7.94 20.91
C GLY A 411 19.92 -7.39 20.63
N TRP A 412 19.03 -7.56 21.61
CA TRP A 412 17.61 -7.21 21.47
C TRP A 412 17.37 -5.72 21.27
N GLU A 413 18.15 -4.86 21.90
CA GLU A 413 18.03 -3.40 21.79
C GLU A 413 18.30 -2.90 20.36
N GLU A 414 19.38 -3.39 19.71
CA GLU A 414 19.68 -3.01 18.33
C GLU A 414 18.69 -3.63 17.34
N LEU A 415 18.17 -4.81 17.64
CA LEU A 415 17.11 -5.43 16.84
C LEU A 415 15.83 -4.59 16.88
N GLU A 416 15.40 -4.16 18.06
CA GLU A 416 14.21 -3.33 18.25
C GLU A 416 14.32 -2.02 17.47
N LYS A 417 15.44 -1.31 17.58
CA LYS A 417 15.72 -0.09 16.80
C LYS A 417 15.65 -0.32 15.28
N GLU A 418 16.18 -1.43 14.80
CA GLU A 418 16.15 -1.74 13.36
C GLU A 418 14.73 -2.06 12.88
N LEU A 419 13.93 -2.79 13.69
CA LEU A 419 12.52 -3.06 13.41
C LEU A 419 11.68 -1.78 13.39
N GLU A 420 11.85 -0.90 14.38
CA GLU A 420 11.17 0.39 14.43
C GLU A 420 11.53 1.26 13.21
N MET A 421 12.81 1.32 12.87
CA MET A 421 13.29 2.10 11.72
C MET A 421 12.70 1.57 10.40
N ASP A 422 12.52 0.25 10.25
CA ASP A 422 11.88 -0.32 9.07
C ASP A 422 10.40 0.02 9.00
N GLN A 423 9.69 -0.02 10.12
CA GLN A 423 8.28 0.36 10.20
C GLN A 423 8.07 1.85 9.90
N LEU A 424 8.92 2.74 10.45
CA LEU A 424 8.85 4.18 10.20
C LEU A 424 9.06 4.56 8.74
N ARG A 425 9.86 3.78 7.98
CA ARG A 425 10.18 4.03 6.56
C ARG A 425 9.35 3.20 5.58
N PHE A 426 8.46 2.35 6.07
CA PHE A 426 7.75 1.38 5.24
C PHE A 426 6.87 2.04 4.18
N TRP A 427 6.19 3.13 4.54
CA TRP A 427 5.36 3.91 3.64
C TRP A 427 6.14 4.44 2.43
N GLU A 428 7.35 4.89 2.66
CA GLU A 428 8.21 5.44 1.62
C GLU A 428 8.87 4.33 0.80
N ARG A 429 9.37 3.28 1.46
CA ARG A 429 10.16 2.24 0.80
C ARG A 429 9.33 1.24 0.01
N ASN A 430 8.15 0.89 0.50
CA ASN A 430 7.37 -0.23 -0.02
C ASN A 430 5.94 0.18 -0.42
N LEU A 431 5.13 0.63 0.54
CA LEU A 431 3.67 0.68 0.39
C LEU A 431 3.20 1.59 -0.75
N GLY A 432 3.71 2.84 -0.84
CA GLY A 432 3.33 3.74 -1.92
C GLY A 432 3.67 3.18 -3.30
N ARG A 433 4.88 2.59 -3.46
CA ARG A 433 5.27 1.90 -4.70
C ARG A 433 4.34 0.74 -5.02
N ASP A 434 4.10 -0.14 -4.05
CA ASP A 434 3.33 -1.37 -4.25
C ASP A 434 1.87 -1.06 -4.60
N ASP A 435 1.28 -0.03 -3.97
CA ASP A 435 -0.04 0.48 -4.30
C ASP A 435 -0.12 0.97 -5.75
N ARG A 436 0.78 1.85 -6.19
CA ARG A 436 0.79 2.37 -7.57
C ARG A 436 0.89 1.26 -8.61
N ILE A 437 1.78 0.33 -8.36
CA ILE A 437 2.07 -0.79 -9.27
C ILE A 437 0.87 -1.75 -9.37
N CYS A 438 0.26 -2.12 -8.26
CA CYS A 438 -0.89 -3.04 -8.27
C CYS A 438 -2.13 -2.38 -8.87
N ALA A 439 -2.36 -1.10 -8.54
CA ALA A 439 -3.54 -0.36 -8.95
C ALA A 439 -3.60 -0.07 -10.46
N ASP A 440 -2.47 -0.08 -11.16
CA ASP A 440 -2.39 0.14 -12.61
C ASP A 440 -3.23 -0.85 -13.44
N HIS A 441 -3.69 -1.92 -12.82
CA HIS A 441 -4.53 -2.95 -13.43
C HIS A 441 -6.00 -2.89 -12.99
N GLY A 442 -6.46 -1.77 -12.40
CA GLY A 442 -7.82 -1.67 -11.83
C GLY A 442 -8.02 -2.67 -10.69
N LYS A 443 -7.02 -2.83 -9.84
CA LYS A 443 -7.03 -3.78 -8.72
C LYS A 443 -6.61 -3.10 -7.43
N GLU A 444 -7.18 -3.54 -6.33
CA GLU A 444 -6.90 -3.03 -5.00
C GLU A 444 -5.98 -3.94 -4.21
N ALA A 445 -4.80 -3.43 -3.85
CA ALA A 445 -3.90 -4.10 -2.91
C ALA A 445 -4.42 -3.96 -1.48
N ARG A 446 -4.51 -5.06 -0.72
CA ARG A 446 -4.91 -5.11 0.69
C ARG A 446 -3.85 -5.83 1.50
N PHE A 447 -3.61 -5.34 2.73
CA PHE A 447 -2.46 -5.70 3.55
C PHE A 447 -2.88 -6.28 4.91
N PRO A 448 -3.26 -7.58 5.00
CA PRO A 448 -3.76 -8.18 6.25
C PRO A 448 -2.80 -8.08 7.44
N PHE A 449 -1.48 -8.14 7.20
CA PHE A 449 -0.49 -7.99 8.27
C PHE A 449 -0.42 -6.58 8.86
N LEU A 450 -0.90 -5.56 8.12
CA LEU A 450 -0.98 -4.18 8.58
C LEU A 450 -2.35 -3.84 9.19
N ASP A 451 -3.14 -4.84 9.50
CA ASP A 451 -4.35 -4.67 10.27
C ASP A 451 -4.03 -4.17 11.69
N ALA A 452 -4.85 -3.24 12.18
CA ALA A 452 -4.60 -2.60 13.46
C ALA A 452 -4.53 -3.59 14.64
N HIS A 453 -5.38 -4.63 14.63
CA HIS A 453 -5.34 -5.66 15.68
C HIS A 453 -4.08 -6.52 15.58
N VAL A 454 -3.68 -6.90 14.37
CA VAL A 454 -2.46 -7.68 14.13
C VAL A 454 -1.22 -6.90 14.57
N VAL A 455 -1.12 -5.63 14.17
CA VAL A 455 0.02 -4.77 14.54
C VAL A 455 0.09 -4.56 16.04
N ARG A 456 -1.04 -4.20 16.68
CA ARG A 456 -1.10 -4.00 18.12
C ARG A 456 -0.70 -5.25 18.89
N PHE A 457 -1.23 -6.40 18.48
CA PHE A 457 -0.90 -7.66 19.11
C PHE A 457 0.59 -7.99 19.01
N LEU A 458 1.17 -7.94 17.80
CA LEU A 458 2.59 -8.24 17.60
C LEU A 458 3.52 -7.30 18.36
N LYS A 459 3.18 -6.00 18.40
CA LYS A 459 3.98 -5.02 19.16
C LYS A 459 3.83 -5.15 20.67
N GLY A 460 2.72 -5.71 21.15
CA GLY A 460 2.50 -6.01 22.57
C GLY A 460 3.23 -7.26 23.07
N LEU A 461 3.80 -8.07 22.16
CA LEU A 461 4.51 -9.29 22.54
C LEU A 461 6.00 -9.03 22.84
N PRO A 462 6.60 -9.78 23.78
CA PRO A 462 8.05 -9.85 23.91
C PRO A 462 8.71 -10.27 22.58
N LEU A 463 9.79 -9.60 22.20
CA LEU A 463 10.44 -9.83 20.90
C LEU A 463 10.88 -11.29 20.68
N ASN A 464 11.29 -11.99 21.76
CA ASN A 464 11.70 -13.39 21.68
C ASN A 464 10.56 -14.36 21.33
N LEU A 465 9.30 -13.95 21.48
CA LEU A 465 8.15 -14.70 20.94
C LEU A 465 7.93 -14.39 19.46
N VAL A 466 8.17 -13.15 19.04
CA VAL A 466 7.98 -12.70 17.66
C VAL A 466 9.07 -13.23 16.73
N CYS A 467 10.33 -13.05 17.13
CA CYS A 467 11.52 -13.57 16.43
C CYS A 467 12.64 -13.86 17.44
N ASP A 468 13.54 -14.79 17.12
CA ASP A 468 14.65 -15.20 18.00
C ASP A 468 15.87 -15.55 17.16
N PHE A 469 16.77 -14.59 17.00
CA PHE A 469 17.96 -14.74 16.15
C PHE A 469 19.11 -15.52 16.79
N SER A 470 18.95 -16.03 18.03
CA SER A 470 19.81 -17.09 18.55
C SER A 470 19.61 -18.41 17.80
N LEU A 471 18.45 -18.59 17.18
CA LEU A 471 18.10 -19.74 16.35
C LEU A 471 18.56 -19.55 14.89
N PRO A 472 18.77 -20.67 14.14
CA PRO A 472 19.17 -20.61 12.74
C PRO A 472 18.16 -19.87 11.83
N PRO A 473 18.60 -19.38 10.64
CA PRO A 473 17.70 -18.91 9.60
C PRO A 473 16.65 -19.95 9.22
N GLY A 474 15.41 -19.51 9.05
CA GLY A 474 14.27 -20.41 8.80
C GLY A 474 13.62 -20.99 10.06
N GLN A 475 14.13 -20.66 11.24
CA GLN A 475 13.56 -21.03 12.55
C GLN A 475 13.32 -19.81 13.43
N GLY A 476 14.31 -18.94 13.61
CA GLY A 476 14.24 -17.79 14.49
C GLY A 476 13.62 -16.54 13.88
N ASP A 477 13.86 -16.30 12.60
CA ASP A 477 13.18 -15.22 11.87
C ASP A 477 11.68 -15.55 11.74
N LYS A 478 10.80 -14.57 12.01
CA LYS A 478 9.34 -14.76 11.96
C LYS A 478 8.83 -15.94 12.81
N ARG A 479 9.45 -16.19 13.95
CA ARG A 479 9.22 -17.38 14.79
C ARG A 479 7.73 -17.67 15.01
N ILE A 480 6.96 -16.66 15.44
CA ILE A 480 5.52 -16.82 15.69
C ILE A 480 4.74 -17.14 14.42
N LEU A 481 5.07 -16.54 13.25
CA LEU A 481 4.39 -16.81 11.99
C LEU A 481 4.67 -18.24 11.49
N ARG A 482 5.85 -18.78 11.76
CA ARG A 482 6.17 -20.18 11.43
C ARG A 482 5.29 -21.14 12.19
N LEU A 483 5.00 -20.84 13.45
CA LEU A 483 4.08 -21.66 14.25
C LEU A 483 2.63 -21.52 13.75
N VAL A 484 2.18 -20.31 13.42
CA VAL A 484 0.87 -20.10 12.75
C VAL A 484 0.78 -20.93 11.46
N ALA A 485 1.80 -20.89 10.60
CA ALA A 485 1.82 -21.67 9.38
C ALA A 485 1.77 -23.19 9.62
N SER A 486 2.50 -23.69 10.62
CA SER A 486 2.45 -25.10 11.02
C SER A 486 1.05 -25.50 11.48
N ARG A 487 0.37 -24.68 12.27
CA ARG A 487 -1.01 -24.89 12.72
C ARG A 487 -2.01 -24.90 11.55
N LEU A 488 -1.79 -24.05 10.55
CA LEU A 488 -2.57 -24.03 9.31
C LEU A 488 -2.23 -25.20 8.36
N GLY A 489 -1.32 -26.10 8.76
CA GLY A 489 -0.90 -27.26 7.96
C GLY A 489 0.03 -26.93 6.80
N LEU A 490 0.73 -25.80 6.88
CA LEU A 490 1.67 -25.31 5.87
C LEU A 490 3.11 -25.68 6.23
N GLY A 491 3.38 -26.94 6.59
CA GLY A 491 4.67 -27.40 7.12
C GLY A 491 5.85 -27.08 6.21
N HIS A 492 5.70 -27.16 4.88
CA HIS A 492 6.76 -26.78 3.95
C HIS A 492 7.07 -25.27 4.04
N ALA A 493 6.05 -24.42 4.00
CA ALA A 493 6.21 -22.98 4.05
C ALA A 493 6.80 -22.50 5.38
N SER A 494 6.45 -23.19 6.49
CA SER A 494 6.94 -22.86 7.84
C SER A 494 8.46 -23.01 8.00
N GLY A 495 9.11 -23.85 7.20
CA GLY A 495 10.56 -24.07 7.23
C GLY A 495 11.35 -23.25 6.20
N LEU A 496 10.71 -22.50 5.33
CA LEU A 496 11.40 -21.75 4.27
C LEU A 496 12.19 -20.54 4.82
N VAL A 497 13.40 -20.39 4.32
CA VAL A 497 14.20 -19.19 4.55
C VAL A 497 13.69 -18.06 3.66
N LYS A 498 13.54 -16.85 4.23
CA LYS A 498 13.10 -15.64 3.50
C LYS A 498 13.96 -15.35 2.29
N ARG A 499 13.29 -15.09 1.16
CA ARG A 499 13.90 -14.57 -0.07
C ARG A 499 13.14 -13.34 -0.52
N ALA A 500 13.87 -12.31 -0.95
CA ALA A 500 13.24 -11.14 -1.54
C ALA A 500 12.71 -11.46 -2.95
N ILE A 501 11.59 -10.88 -3.32
CA ILE A 501 10.85 -11.17 -4.56
C ILE A 501 11.72 -11.09 -5.83
N GLN A 502 12.67 -10.14 -5.90
CA GLN A 502 13.54 -9.98 -7.06
C GLN A 502 14.51 -11.17 -7.25
N PHE A 503 14.83 -11.89 -6.19
CA PHE A 503 15.69 -13.10 -6.25
C PHE A 503 14.85 -14.36 -6.40
N GLY A 504 13.76 -14.45 -5.67
CA GLY A 504 12.85 -15.59 -5.69
C GLY A 504 12.20 -15.80 -7.05
N SER A 505 11.70 -14.74 -7.68
CA SER A 505 11.11 -14.73 -9.03
C SER A 505 12.14 -14.83 -10.17
N ARG A 506 13.43 -14.60 -9.90
CA ARG A 506 14.56 -14.53 -10.84
C ARG A 506 14.64 -13.28 -11.70
N ILE A 507 13.86 -12.23 -11.47
CA ILE A 507 13.94 -11.00 -12.26
C ILE A 507 15.32 -10.34 -12.17
N SER A 508 15.96 -10.30 -10.99
CA SER A 508 17.30 -9.72 -10.86
C SER A 508 18.34 -10.50 -11.69
N HIS A 509 18.25 -11.83 -11.74
CA HIS A 509 19.14 -12.64 -12.56
C HIS A 509 19.02 -12.31 -14.06
N LEU A 510 17.77 -12.14 -14.53
CA LEU A 510 17.50 -11.80 -15.93
C LEU A 510 17.96 -10.36 -16.23
N SER A 511 17.59 -9.42 -15.37
CA SER A 511 17.92 -8.00 -15.47
C SER A 511 19.44 -7.77 -15.47
N ASP A 512 20.16 -8.36 -14.52
CA ASP A 512 21.63 -8.20 -14.42
C ASP A 512 22.33 -8.79 -15.64
N ALA A 513 21.92 -9.98 -16.12
CA ALA A 513 22.49 -10.60 -17.30
C ALA A 513 22.27 -9.78 -18.57
N LYS A 514 21.06 -9.22 -18.75
CA LYS A 514 20.68 -8.45 -19.94
C LYS A 514 21.24 -7.03 -19.95
N ARG A 515 21.35 -6.38 -18.78
CA ARG A 515 21.82 -4.99 -18.66
C ARG A 515 23.34 -4.88 -18.55
N PHE A 516 23.98 -5.81 -17.87
CA PHE A 516 25.40 -5.71 -17.51
C PHE A 516 26.27 -6.82 -18.12
N GLY A 517 25.70 -7.73 -18.89
CA GLY A 517 26.43 -8.84 -19.52
C GLY A 517 27.04 -9.84 -18.52
N SER A 518 26.79 -9.70 -17.22
CA SER A 518 27.34 -10.56 -16.18
C SER A 518 26.32 -10.80 -15.07
N ARG A 519 26.45 -11.93 -14.36
CA ARG A 519 25.66 -12.23 -13.17
C ARG A 519 26.16 -11.50 -11.91
N ARG A 520 26.98 -10.47 -12.05
CA ARG A 520 27.40 -9.65 -10.91
C ARG A 520 26.18 -8.88 -10.40
N LYS A 521 25.85 -9.11 -9.14
CA LYS A 521 24.78 -8.37 -8.46
C LYS A 521 25.09 -6.88 -8.51
N ALA A 522 24.22 -6.09 -9.12
CA ALA A 522 24.26 -4.65 -8.96
C ALA A 522 24.13 -4.31 -7.47
N LYS A 523 24.87 -3.29 -6.99
CA LYS A 523 24.64 -2.76 -5.66
C LYS A 523 23.21 -2.26 -5.60
N GLY A 524 22.50 -2.49 -4.46
CA GLY A 524 21.07 -2.17 -4.32
C GLY A 524 20.70 -0.73 -4.65
N GLU A 525 21.66 0.21 -4.56
CA GLU A 525 21.52 1.64 -4.86
C GLU A 525 21.89 2.02 -6.30
N ALA A 526 22.25 1.03 -7.15
CA ALA A 526 22.58 1.34 -8.53
C ALA A 526 21.38 1.95 -9.26
N THR A 527 21.56 3.15 -9.79
CA THR A 527 20.59 3.81 -10.67
C THR A 527 20.85 3.42 -12.11
N VAL A 528 19.80 3.14 -12.88
CA VAL A 528 19.90 2.92 -14.32
C VAL A 528 19.51 4.23 -14.99
N LYS A 529 20.48 4.91 -15.61
CA LYS A 529 20.19 6.04 -16.49
C LYS A 529 19.29 5.54 -17.63
N ALA A 530 18.21 6.26 -17.93
CA ALA A 530 17.46 6.01 -19.14
C ALA A 530 18.45 6.07 -20.32
N LYS A 531 18.46 5.06 -21.17
CA LYS A 531 19.09 5.20 -22.47
C LYS A 531 18.15 6.08 -23.28
N ASN A 532 18.63 7.26 -23.68
CA ASN A 532 17.99 8.13 -24.66
C ASN A 532 17.74 7.36 -25.96
#